data_e211e020fca5969f7bce41132a97a739
#
_entry.id   e211e020fca5969f7bce41132a97a739
#
_cell.length_a   1.000
_cell.length_b   1.000
_cell.length_c   1.000
_cell.angle_alpha   90.00
_cell.angle_beta   90.00
_cell.angle_gamma   90.00
#
_symmetry.space_group_name_H-M   'P 1'
#
loop_
_entity.id
_entity.type
_entity.pdbx_description
1 polymer ?
#
loop_
_entity_poly.entity_id
_entity_poly.type
_entity_poly.pdbx_seq_one_letter_code
_entity_poly.pdbx_strand_id
1 'polypeptide(L)'
;MDIKEILIILAASLILGLSFSIPNVTYYTFSLSAIFFLIIIIVNLIGKHLVAYFFEADIETKFWSVYHYGFKQGSHFARPLPMAWLPLLLSFIFRGFFQWLSILEFDVKPKIERSARRHGIYGFTELEDYHVAMIAAAGVAANLIIAILSYFLASIYPILELFARLNIYFAFWSMIPLGSLDGSKFLFGSRGTWFIMLIITAIFLAYA
;
A
#
# COMPACT_ATOMS: atom_id res chain seq x y z
N MET A 1 -4.34 7.68 -14.57
CA MET A 1 -3.25 6.68 -14.42
C MET A 1 -2.39 6.68 -15.68
N ASP A 2 -1.13 6.94 -15.52
CA ASP A 2 -0.17 6.89 -16.62
C ASP A 2 0.23 5.42 -16.91
N ILE A 3 0.71 5.17 -18.15
CA ILE A 3 1.22 3.84 -18.54
C ILE A 3 2.32 3.35 -17.57
N LYS A 4 3.14 4.29 -17.06
CA LYS A 4 4.18 3.99 -16.07
C LYS A 4 3.61 3.43 -14.76
N GLU A 5 2.52 3.99 -14.27
CA GLU A 5 1.88 3.49 -13.04
C GLU A 5 1.31 2.09 -13.22
N ILE A 6 0.70 1.81 -14.38
CA ILE A 6 0.19 0.47 -14.70
C ILE A 6 1.34 -0.55 -14.69
N LEU A 7 2.47 -0.21 -15.31
CA LEU A 7 3.66 -1.08 -15.30
C LEU A 7 4.22 -1.30 -13.89
N ILE A 8 4.22 -0.27 -13.03
CA ILE A 8 4.64 -0.37 -11.63
C ILE A 8 3.72 -1.32 -10.87
N ILE A 9 2.41 -1.20 -11.03
CA ILE A 9 1.42 -2.05 -10.36
C ILE A 9 1.58 -3.52 -10.80
N LEU A 10 1.72 -3.76 -12.11
CA LEU A 10 1.95 -5.10 -12.65
C LEU A 10 3.27 -5.69 -12.13
N ALA A 11 4.36 -4.93 -12.18
CA ALA A 11 5.65 -5.39 -11.67
C ALA A 11 5.59 -5.67 -10.15
N ALA A 12 4.93 -4.81 -9.37
CA ALA A 12 4.74 -5.00 -7.93
C ALA A 12 3.95 -6.28 -7.64
N SER A 13 2.86 -6.55 -8.37
CA SER A 13 2.06 -7.76 -8.19
C SER A 13 2.85 -9.04 -8.50
N LEU A 14 3.68 -9.02 -9.54
CA LEU A 14 4.55 -10.14 -9.89
C LEU A 14 5.64 -10.38 -8.83
N ILE A 15 6.29 -9.31 -8.34
CA ILE A 15 7.32 -9.39 -7.29
C ILE A 15 6.71 -9.95 -6.00
N LEU A 16 5.57 -9.45 -5.55
CA LEU A 16 4.89 -9.92 -4.34
C LEU A 16 4.37 -11.35 -4.52
N GLY A 17 3.81 -11.68 -5.69
CA GLY A 17 3.35 -13.02 -6.02
C GLY A 17 4.47 -14.04 -5.99
N LEU A 18 5.64 -13.71 -6.54
CA LEU A 18 6.82 -14.56 -6.51
C LEU A 18 7.35 -14.70 -5.07
N SER A 19 7.44 -13.59 -4.34
CA SER A 19 7.87 -13.57 -2.94
C SER A 19 7.00 -14.48 -2.06
N PHE A 20 5.68 -14.42 -2.25
CA PHE A 20 4.73 -15.24 -1.51
C PHE A 20 4.80 -16.72 -1.88
N SER A 21 5.15 -17.06 -3.11
CA SER A 21 5.25 -18.44 -3.59
C SER A 21 6.47 -19.20 -3.06
N ILE A 22 7.47 -18.52 -2.49
CA ILE A 22 8.63 -19.15 -1.86
C ILE A 22 8.19 -19.80 -0.52
N PRO A 23 8.61 -21.06 -0.17
CA PRO A 23 9.62 -21.88 -0.84
C PRO A 23 9.08 -22.81 -1.94
N ASN A 24 7.77 -22.96 -2.10
CA ASN A 24 7.15 -23.92 -3.01
C ASN A 24 6.66 -23.23 -4.29
N VAL A 25 7.59 -22.79 -5.12
CA VAL A 25 7.27 -22.10 -6.39
C VAL A 25 6.74 -23.11 -7.41
N THR A 26 5.44 -23.00 -7.70
CA THR A 26 4.77 -23.72 -8.78
C THR A 26 4.09 -22.71 -9.69
N TYR A 27 3.86 -23.03 -10.96
CA TYR A 27 3.11 -22.14 -11.85
C TYR A 27 1.76 -21.74 -11.28
N TYR A 28 1.07 -22.68 -10.65
CA TYR A 28 -0.23 -22.45 -10.02
C TYR A 28 -0.11 -21.48 -8.82
N THR A 29 0.80 -21.74 -7.87
CA THR A 29 0.98 -20.89 -6.68
C THR A 29 1.42 -19.48 -7.05
N PHE A 30 2.34 -19.36 -8.00
CA PHE A 30 2.82 -18.06 -8.48
C PHE A 30 1.71 -17.27 -9.20
N SER A 31 1.03 -17.87 -10.17
CA SER A 31 -0.01 -17.16 -10.93
C SER A 31 -1.19 -16.75 -10.05
N LEU A 32 -1.61 -17.62 -9.14
CA LEU A 32 -2.67 -17.32 -8.18
C LEU A 32 -2.30 -16.16 -7.27
N SER A 33 -1.10 -16.21 -6.66
CA SER A 33 -0.62 -15.13 -5.77
C SER A 33 -0.46 -13.82 -6.52
N ALA A 34 0.09 -13.85 -7.74
CA ALA A 34 0.27 -12.64 -8.54
C ALA A 34 -1.08 -11.97 -8.87
N ILE A 35 -2.10 -12.76 -9.23
CA ILE A 35 -3.46 -12.25 -9.47
C ILE A 35 -4.05 -11.68 -8.17
N PHE A 36 -3.89 -12.36 -7.04
CA PHE A 36 -4.39 -11.87 -5.75
C PHE A 36 -3.73 -10.55 -5.37
N PHE A 37 -2.40 -10.44 -5.46
CA PHE A 37 -1.71 -9.18 -5.18
C PHE A 37 -2.07 -8.08 -6.16
N LEU A 38 -2.32 -8.40 -7.43
CA LEU A 38 -2.80 -7.41 -8.39
C LEU A 38 -4.15 -6.82 -7.94
N ILE A 39 -5.11 -7.67 -7.55
CA ILE A 39 -6.42 -7.22 -7.06
C ILE A 39 -6.27 -6.42 -5.75
N ILE A 40 -5.45 -6.89 -4.80
CA ILE A 40 -5.19 -6.23 -3.52
C ILE A 40 -4.63 -4.82 -3.73
N ILE A 41 -3.65 -4.66 -4.61
CA ILE A 41 -3.04 -3.36 -4.93
C ILE A 41 -4.09 -2.45 -5.61
N ILE A 42 -4.87 -2.96 -6.55
CA ILE A 42 -5.92 -2.19 -7.23
C ILE A 42 -6.97 -1.71 -6.21
N VAL A 43 -7.43 -2.57 -5.31
CA VAL A 43 -8.38 -2.21 -4.24
C VAL A 43 -7.81 -1.11 -3.35
N ASN A 44 -6.56 -1.23 -2.92
CA ASN A 44 -5.86 -0.22 -2.13
C ASN A 44 -5.82 1.13 -2.85
N LEU A 45 -5.46 1.13 -4.14
CA LEU A 45 -5.39 2.33 -4.97
C LEU A 45 -6.77 2.95 -5.20
N ILE A 46 -7.81 2.14 -5.44
CA ILE A 46 -9.18 2.64 -5.57
C ILE A 46 -9.59 3.38 -4.28
N GLY A 47 -9.35 2.79 -3.11
CA GLY A 47 -9.62 3.44 -1.83
C GLY A 47 -8.93 4.80 -1.71
N LYS A 48 -7.64 4.86 -2.03
CA LYS A 48 -6.85 6.10 -2.02
C LYS A 48 -7.38 7.13 -3.02
N HIS A 49 -7.65 6.72 -4.26
CA HIS A 49 -8.16 7.63 -5.29
C HIS A 49 -9.54 8.20 -4.96
N LEU A 50 -10.42 7.41 -4.34
CA LEU A 50 -11.72 7.88 -3.89
C LEU A 50 -11.59 9.02 -2.90
N VAL A 51 -10.76 8.87 -1.86
CA VAL A 51 -10.57 9.90 -0.84
C VAL A 51 -9.78 11.10 -1.39
N ALA A 52 -8.76 10.86 -2.23
CA ALA A 52 -8.03 11.93 -2.90
C ALA A 52 -8.94 12.79 -3.80
N TYR A 53 -9.93 12.16 -4.44
CA TYR A 53 -10.92 12.90 -5.22
C TYR A 53 -11.72 13.90 -4.39
N PHE A 54 -12.07 13.55 -3.13
CA PHE A 54 -12.76 14.48 -2.22
C PHE A 54 -11.86 15.62 -1.76
N PHE A 55 -10.55 15.38 -1.62
CA PHE A 55 -9.56 16.39 -1.25
C PHE A 55 -8.98 17.15 -2.46
N GLU A 56 -9.57 16.98 -3.65
CA GLU A 56 -9.10 17.66 -4.88
C GLU A 56 -7.62 17.39 -5.19
N ALA A 57 -7.19 16.18 -4.92
CA ALA A 57 -5.82 15.73 -5.10
C ALA A 57 -5.72 14.59 -6.14
N ASP A 58 -4.56 14.50 -6.78
CA ASP A 58 -4.13 13.35 -7.58
C ASP A 58 -3.10 12.54 -6.83
N ILE A 59 -3.10 11.23 -7.09
CA ILE A 59 -2.14 10.30 -6.52
C ILE A 59 -1.24 9.77 -7.65
N GLU A 60 0.04 9.77 -7.41
CA GLU A 60 1.05 9.14 -8.25
C GLU A 60 1.70 7.98 -7.50
N THR A 61 1.59 6.77 -8.01
CA THR A 61 2.14 5.56 -7.37
C THR A 61 3.54 5.28 -7.90
N LYS A 62 4.47 4.98 -6.98
CA LYS A 62 5.88 4.69 -7.27
C LYS A 62 6.35 3.48 -6.48
N PHE A 63 7.45 2.86 -6.92
CA PHE A 63 8.19 1.94 -6.06
C PHE A 63 8.84 2.70 -4.92
N TRP A 64 8.72 2.13 -3.72
CA TRP A 64 9.41 2.64 -2.54
C TRP A 64 10.91 2.71 -2.76
N SER A 65 11.49 3.86 -2.41
CA SER A 65 12.91 4.13 -2.55
C SER A 65 13.47 4.74 -1.28
N VAL A 66 14.65 4.30 -0.86
CA VAL A 66 15.34 4.86 0.31
C VAL A 66 16.38 5.87 -0.14
N TYR A 67 16.26 7.09 0.39
CA TYR A 67 17.14 8.22 0.09
C TYR A 67 18.21 8.43 1.17
N HIS A 68 17.89 8.12 2.42
CA HIS A 68 18.76 8.36 3.58
C HIS A 68 19.29 7.04 4.15
N TYR A 69 20.53 7.07 4.61
CA TYR A 69 21.10 6.00 5.43
C TYR A 69 21.65 6.57 6.75
N GLY A 70 21.39 5.90 7.88
CA GLY A 70 21.83 6.34 9.20
C GLY A 70 21.08 7.56 9.74
N PHE A 71 21.55 8.09 10.86
CA PHE A 71 20.89 9.16 11.63
C PHE A 71 21.57 10.54 11.48
N LYS A 72 22.64 10.65 10.69
CA LYS A 72 23.35 11.92 10.52
C LYS A 72 22.71 12.75 9.41
N GLN A 73 22.52 14.05 9.67
CA GLN A 73 22.17 15.02 8.64
C GLN A 73 23.23 14.99 7.53
N GLY A 74 22.82 14.78 6.27
CA GLY A 74 23.72 14.71 5.13
C GLY A 74 24.09 13.30 4.64
N SER A 75 23.68 12.24 5.36
CA SER A 75 23.89 10.86 4.91
C SER A 75 22.85 10.48 3.87
N HIS A 76 23.09 10.87 2.60
CA HIS A 76 22.21 10.58 1.47
C HIS A 76 22.90 9.64 0.49
N PHE A 77 22.12 8.73 -0.12
CA PHE A 77 22.59 8.02 -1.29
C PHE A 77 22.68 8.97 -2.49
N ALA A 78 23.72 8.86 -3.30
CA ALA A 78 23.87 9.64 -4.54
C ALA A 78 22.70 9.41 -5.51
N ARG A 79 22.08 8.24 -5.44
CA ARG A 79 20.84 7.88 -6.14
C ARG A 79 19.92 7.13 -5.18
N PRO A 80 18.59 7.35 -5.24
CA PRO A 80 17.65 6.60 -4.42
C PRO A 80 17.78 5.10 -4.69
N LEU A 81 17.83 4.30 -3.62
CA LEU A 81 17.93 2.85 -3.72
C LEU A 81 16.51 2.27 -3.82
N PRO A 82 16.12 1.69 -4.96
CA PRO A 82 14.79 1.09 -5.09
C PRO A 82 14.69 -0.16 -4.21
N MET A 83 13.66 -0.24 -3.36
CA MET A 83 13.45 -1.35 -2.42
C MET A 83 12.51 -2.44 -2.96
N ALA A 84 12.19 -2.41 -4.26
CA ALA A 84 11.32 -3.39 -4.90
C ALA A 84 11.83 -4.85 -4.79
N TRP A 85 13.14 -5.06 -4.63
CA TRP A 85 13.76 -6.37 -4.46
C TRP A 85 13.68 -6.92 -3.02
N LEU A 86 13.34 -6.06 -2.03
CA LEU A 86 13.35 -6.42 -0.61
C LEU A 86 12.42 -7.61 -0.27
N PRO A 87 11.17 -7.71 -0.78
CA PRO A 87 10.32 -8.87 -0.55
C PRO A 87 10.95 -10.19 -0.97
N LEU A 88 11.56 -10.21 -2.15
CA LEU A 88 12.20 -11.41 -2.69
C LEU A 88 13.40 -11.83 -1.84
N LEU A 89 14.25 -10.88 -1.46
CA LEU A 89 15.42 -11.14 -0.63
C LEU A 89 15.00 -11.72 0.73
N LEU A 90 14.04 -11.08 1.41
CA LEU A 90 13.59 -11.52 2.73
C LEU A 90 12.90 -12.89 2.65
N SER A 91 12.03 -13.11 1.66
CA SER A 91 11.39 -14.42 1.47
C SER A 91 12.41 -15.52 1.18
N PHE A 92 13.47 -15.20 0.44
CA PHE A 92 14.55 -16.16 0.16
C PHE A 92 15.36 -16.50 1.43
N ILE A 93 15.80 -15.47 2.18
CA ILE A 93 16.59 -15.65 3.41
C ILE A 93 15.80 -16.43 4.46
N PHE A 94 14.53 -16.06 4.66
CA PHE A 94 13.66 -16.68 5.67
C PHE A 94 12.85 -17.87 5.14
N ARG A 95 13.14 -18.36 3.94
CA ARG A 95 12.44 -19.49 3.28
C ARG A 95 10.93 -19.35 3.29
N GLY A 96 10.42 -18.13 3.04
CA GLY A 96 8.99 -17.82 3.03
C GLY A 96 8.32 -17.63 4.40
N PHE A 97 9.05 -17.86 5.51
CA PHE A 97 8.50 -17.67 6.85
C PHE A 97 8.22 -16.19 7.17
N PHE A 98 9.07 -15.30 6.66
CA PHE A 98 8.90 -13.86 6.81
C PHE A 98 8.72 -13.21 5.43
N GLN A 99 7.61 -12.50 5.26
CA GLN A 99 7.23 -11.89 3.99
C GLN A 99 7.02 -10.39 4.18
N TRP A 100 7.75 -9.61 3.41
CA TRP A 100 7.59 -8.16 3.35
C TRP A 100 6.66 -7.80 2.20
N LEU A 101 5.56 -7.07 2.45
CA LEU A 101 4.56 -6.79 1.41
C LEU A 101 4.47 -5.31 1.02
N SER A 102 5.10 -4.39 1.75
CA SER A 102 5.04 -2.96 1.47
C SER A 102 6.18 -2.51 0.55
N ILE A 103 5.93 -2.37 -0.73
CA ILE A 103 6.92 -1.99 -1.76
C ILE A 103 6.49 -0.78 -2.59
N LEU A 104 5.28 -0.30 -2.39
CA LEU A 104 4.74 0.87 -3.10
C LEU A 104 4.66 2.05 -2.15
N GLU A 105 4.93 3.21 -2.68
CA GLU A 105 4.68 4.51 -2.07
C GLU A 105 3.80 5.35 -2.99
N PHE A 106 3.11 6.32 -2.46
CA PHE A 106 2.31 7.25 -3.25
C PHE A 106 2.68 8.69 -2.91
N ASP A 107 2.67 9.54 -3.93
CA ASP A 107 2.78 10.98 -3.77
C ASP A 107 1.44 11.63 -4.07
N VAL A 108 1.13 12.70 -3.35
CA VAL A 108 -0.12 13.46 -3.51
C VAL A 108 0.19 14.81 -4.11
N LYS A 109 -0.54 15.16 -5.18
CA LYS A 109 -0.41 16.45 -5.88
C LYS A 109 -1.76 17.15 -5.87
N PRO A 110 -1.85 18.45 -5.52
CA PRO A 110 -3.10 19.18 -5.56
C PRO A 110 -3.57 19.38 -7.01
N LYS A 111 -4.88 19.22 -7.26
CA LYS A 111 -5.54 19.54 -8.54
C LYS A 111 -5.90 21.01 -8.58
N ILE A 112 -4.94 21.87 -8.92
CA ILE A 112 -5.09 23.32 -8.93
C ILE A 112 -6.30 23.78 -9.77
N GLU A 113 -6.51 23.20 -10.95
CA GLU A 113 -7.62 23.57 -11.85
C GLU A 113 -9.00 23.28 -11.23
N ARG A 114 -9.14 22.19 -10.48
CA ARG A 114 -10.40 21.82 -9.86
C ARG A 114 -10.68 22.64 -8.62
N SER A 115 -9.66 22.88 -7.81
CA SER A 115 -9.72 23.77 -6.65
C SER A 115 -10.10 25.19 -7.05
N ALA A 116 -9.48 25.72 -8.10
CA ALA A 116 -9.79 27.06 -8.64
C ALA A 116 -11.24 27.19 -9.16
N ARG A 117 -11.81 26.12 -9.75
CA ARG A 117 -13.23 26.12 -10.21
C ARG A 117 -14.22 26.12 -9.05
N ARG A 118 -13.87 25.52 -7.93
CA ARG A 118 -14.78 25.30 -6.79
C ARG A 118 -14.71 26.44 -5.76
N HIS A 119 -13.52 26.97 -5.52
CA HIS A 119 -13.25 27.96 -4.48
C HIS A 119 -12.83 29.34 -5.03
N GLY A 120 -12.78 29.51 -6.35
CA GLY A 120 -12.29 30.71 -7.02
C GLY A 120 -10.77 30.78 -7.12
N ILE A 121 -10.27 31.75 -7.90
CA ILE A 121 -8.84 31.90 -8.25
C ILE A 121 -7.96 32.15 -7.00
N TYR A 122 -8.52 32.58 -5.90
CA TYR A 122 -7.82 32.86 -4.63
C TYR A 122 -7.98 31.78 -3.57
N GLY A 123 -8.76 30.73 -3.84
CA GLY A 123 -8.96 29.59 -2.93
C GLY A 123 -7.91 28.51 -3.15
N PHE A 124 -6.72 28.69 -2.58
CA PHE A 124 -5.74 27.60 -2.50
C PHE A 124 -6.18 26.63 -1.39
N THR A 125 -6.57 25.42 -1.75
CA THR A 125 -6.62 24.32 -0.79
C THR A 125 -5.18 23.79 -0.62
N GLU A 126 -4.52 24.20 0.45
CA GLU A 126 -3.27 23.57 0.85
C GLU A 126 -3.57 22.14 1.26
N LEU A 127 -2.83 21.18 0.67
CA LEU A 127 -2.86 19.79 1.10
C LEU A 127 -2.08 19.68 2.41
N GLU A 128 -2.80 19.56 3.51
CA GLU A 128 -2.22 19.31 4.83
C GLU A 128 -1.82 17.83 4.96
N ASP A 129 -0.87 17.55 5.85
CA ASP A 129 -0.44 16.19 6.19
C ASP A 129 -1.62 15.30 6.62
N TYR A 130 -2.64 15.89 7.25
CA TYR A 130 -3.88 15.20 7.60
C TYR A 130 -4.63 14.65 6.37
N HIS A 131 -4.71 15.39 5.29
CA HIS A 131 -5.36 14.92 4.05
C HIS A 131 -4.60 13.74 3.45
N VAL A 132 -3.27 13.81 3.47
CA VAL A 132 -2.40 12.71 3.00
C VAL A 132 -2.58 11.46 3.88
N ALA A 133 -2.69 11.64 5.21
CA ALA A 133 -2.97 10.55 6.13
C ALA A 133 -4.32 9.88 5.88
N MET A 134 -5.37 10.66 5.60
CA MET A 134 -6.70 10.12 5.29
C MET A 134 -6.72 9.35 3.98
N ILE A 135 -5.97 9.78 2.98
CA ILE A 135 -5.78 9.05 1.72
C ILE A 135 -5.08 7.70 1.99
N ALA A 136 -4.02 7.68 2.81
CA ALA A 136 -3.35 6.44 3.19
C ALA A 136 -4.30 5.49 3.95
N ALA A 137 -5.04 6.03 4.93
CA ALA A 137 -6.02 5.29 5.72
C ALA A 137 -7.10 4.63 4.85
N ALA A 138 -7.56 5.32 3.81
CA ALA A 138 -8.58 4.81 2.89
C ALA A 138 -8.12 3.57 2.13
N GLY A 139 -6.84 3.50 1.74
CA GLY A 139 -6.28 2.31 1.11
C GLY A 139 -6.28 1.10 2.05
N VAL A 140 -5.86 1.30 3.31
CA VAL A 140 -5.89 0.26 4.34
C VAL A 140 -7.32 -0.19 4.63
N ALA A 141 -8.23 0.76 4.82
CA ALA A 141 -9.65 0.47 5.08
C ALA A 141 -10.30 -0.32 3.92
N ALA A 142 -10.02 0.04 2.67
CA ALA A 142 -10.52 -0.67 1.50
C ALA A 142 -10.10 -2.15 1.52
N ASN A 143 -8.83 -2.43 1.81
CA ASN A 143 -8.35 -3.81 1.91
C ASN A 143 -9.00 -4.58 3.06
N LEU A 144 -9.20 -3.96 4.23
CA LEU A 144 -9.90 -4.60 5.36
C LEU A 144 -11.36 -4.90 5.02
N ILE A 145 -12.07 -3.99 4.34
CA ILE A 145 -13.45 -4.22 3.89
C ILE A 145 -13.51 -5.42 2.93
N ILE A 146 -12.60 -5.48 1.96
CA ILE A 146 -12.54 -6.60 1.03
C ILE A 146 -12.16 -7.90 1.74
N ALA A 147 -11.27 -7.85 2.75
CA ALA A 147 -10.97 -9.03 3.57
C ALA A 147 -12.21 -9.57 4.28
N ILE A 148 -13.01 -8.69 4.92
CA ILE A 148 -14.26 -9.07 5.59
C ILE A 148 -15.23 -9.73 4.59
N LEU A 149 -15.47 -9.07 3.44
CA LEU A 149 -16.36 -9.60 2.40
C LEU A 149 -15.89 -10.98 1.89
N SER A 150 -14.57 -11.12 1.71
CA SER A 150 -13.97 -12.38 1.26
C SER A 150 -14.13 -13.49 2.30
N TYR A 151 -14.01 -13.21 3.59
CA TYR A 151 -14.27 -14.17 4.65
C TYR A 151 -15.73 -14.65 4.66
N PHE A 152 -16.69 -13.76 4.48
CA PHE A 152 -18.11 -14.16 4.38
C PHE A 152 -18.36 -15.06 3.17
N LEU A 153 -17.70 -14.81 2.05
CA LEU A 153 -17.82 -15.60 0.83
C LEU A 153 -16.99 -16.88 0.86
N ALA A 154 -16.05 -17.03 1.78
CA ALA A 154 -15.18 -18.20 1.90
C ALA A 154 -15.95 -19.49 2.21
N SER A 155 -17.12 -19.38 2.85
CA SER A 155 -18.01 -20.53 3.07
C SER A 155 -18.50 -21.17 1.76
N ILE A 156 -18.59 -20.38 0.67
CA ILE A 156 -19.01 -20.86 -0.66
C ILE A 156 -17.77 -21.16 -1.52
N TYR A 157 -16.77 -20.30 -1.44
CA TYR A 157 -15.54 -20.38 -2.23
C TYR A 157 -14.31 -20.40 -1.32
N PRO A 158 -13.79 -21.56 -0.90
CA PRO A 158 -12.68 -21.69 0.06
C PRO A 158 -11.41 -20.92 -0.32
N ILE A 159 -11.18 -20.70 -1.62
CA ILE A 159 -10.02 -19.94 -2.13
C ILE A 159 -10.02 -18.47 -1.63
N LEU A 160 -11.19 -17.92 -1.30
CA LEU A 160 -11.34 -16.55 -0.81
C LEU A 160 -10.82 -16.39 0.64
N GLU A 161 -10.65 -17.46 1.39
CA GLU A 161 -10.01 -17.40 2.70
C GLU A 161 -8.54 -16.96 2.58
N LEU A 162 -7.79 -17.57 1.64
CA LEU A 162 -6.43 -17.15 1.35
C LEU A 162 -6.37 -15.69 0.88
N PHE A 163 -7.29 -15.30 0.01
CA PHE A 163 -7.37 -13.92 -0.49
C PHE A 163 -7.66 -12.92 0.65
N ALA A 164 -8.56 -13.26 1.58
CA ALA A 164 -8.85 -12.44 2.75
C ALA A 164 -7.61 -12.26 3.64
N ARG A 165 -6.90 -13.35 3.95
CA ARG A 165 -5.65 -13.32 4.73
C ARG A 165 -4.60 -12.43 4.08
N LEU A 166 -4.41 -12.53 2.76
CA LEU A 166 -3.45 -11.69 2.03
C LEU A 166 -3.81 -10.21 2.08
N ASN A 167 -5.12 -9.86 2.01
CA ASN A 167 -5.57 -8.48 2.19
C ASN A 167 -5.22 -7.94 3.59
N ILE A 168 -5.42 -8.74 4.64
CA ILE A 168 -5.08 -8.36 6.02
C ILE A 168 -3.58 -8.16 6.16
N TYR A 169 -2.76 -9.09 5.66
CA TYR A 169 -1.30 -8.98 5.69
C TYR A 169 -0.82 -7.73 4.94
N PHE A 170 -1.36 -7.48 3.76
CA PHE A 170 -1.01 -6.28 2.99
C PHE A 170 -1.42 -5.00 3.71
N ALA A 171 -2.62 -4.96 4.30
CA ALA A 171 -3.10 -3.84 5.11
C ALA A 171 -2.18 -3.58 6.32
N PHE A 172 -1.77 -4.63 7.03
CA PHE A 172 -0.84 -4.53 8.15
C PHE A 172 0.52 -3.97 7.72
N TRP A 173 1.11 -4.50 6.65
CA TRP A 173 2.39 -4.01 6.13
C TRP A 173 2.31 -2.56 5.65
N SER A 174 1.17 -2.13 5.11
CA SER A 174 0.94 -0.74 4.72
C SER A 174 0.86 0.23 5.92
N MET A 175 0.66 -0.29 7.15
CA MET A 175 0.64 0.52 8.38
C MET A 175 2.04 0.77 8.96
N ILE A 176 3.09 0.07 8.49
CA ILE A 176 4.43 0.17 9.06
C ILE A 176 5.07 1.51 8.67
N PRO A 177 5.48 2.33 9.65
CA PRO A 177 6.02 3.66 9.39
C PRO A 177 7.52 3.62 9.07
N LEU A 178 7.87 3.27 7.84
CA LEU A 178 9.26 3.24 7.38
C LEU A 178 9.48 4.17 6.17
N GLY A 179 10.39 5.12 6.31
CA GLY A 179 10.79 6.02 5.23
C GLY A 179 9.61 6.79 4.63
N SER A 180 9.42 6.68 3.33
CA SER A 180 8.34 7.32 2.56
C SER A 180 7.10 6.42 2.34
N LEU A 181 7.05 5.24 2.98
CA LEU A 181 5.90 4.34 2.89
C LEU A 181 4.61 4.97 3.43
N ASP A 182 3.50 4.38 3.05
CA ASP A 182 2.14 4.81 3.41
C ASP A 182 1.96 4.97 4.92
N GLY A 183 2.48 4.01 5.70
CA GLY A 183 2.40 4.01 7.16
C GLY A 183 3.07 5.23 7.81
N SER A 184 4.16 5.74 7.25
CA SER A 184 4.81 6.96 7.73
C SER A 184 3.94 8.19 7.47
N LYS A 185 3.41 8.33 6.26
CA LYS A 185 2.50 9.43 5.89
C LYS A 185 1.24 9.42 6.77
N PHE A 186 0.72 8.23 7.05
CA PHE A 186 -0.44 8.05 7.92
C PHE A 186 -0.13 8.42 9.37
N LEU A 187 0.97 7.91 9.94
CA LEU A 187 1.37 8.17 11.32
C LEU A 187 1.64 9.66 11.57
N PHE A 188 2.40 10.31 10.68
CA PHE A 188 2.79 11.71 10.88
C PHE A 188 1.63 12.67 10.62
N GLY A 189 0.73 12.36 9.68
CA GLY A 189 -0.41 13.21 9.39
C GLY A 189 -1.58 13.03 10.38
N SER A 190 -1.77 11.84 10.98
CA SER A 190 -2.83 11.62 11.98
C SER A 190 -2.51 10.45 12.91
N ARG A 191 -1.83 10.75 14.02
CA ARG A 191 -1.40 9.74 15.00
C ARG A 191 -2.57 8.97 15.60
N GLY A 192 -3.64 9.66 15.98
CA GLY A 192 -4.80 9.03 16.64
C GLY A 192 -5.51 8.01 15.73
N THR A 193 -5.80 8.39 14.49
CA THR A 193 -6.43 7.49 13.51
C THR A 193 -5.49 6.35 13.12
N TRP A 194 -4.18 6.60 13.05
CA TRP A 194 -3.19 5.56 12.78
C TRP A 194 -3.20 4.49 13.87
N PHE A 195 -3.18 4.87 15.17
CA PHE A 195 -3.24 3.92 16.27
C PHE A 195 -4.52 3.10 16.28
N ILE A 196 -5.66 3.73 16.02
CA ILE A 196 -6.95 3.03 15.94
C ILE A 196 -6.94 1.99 14.82
N MET A 197 -6.50 2.39 13.60
CA MET A 197 -6.42 1.49 12.47
C MET A 197 -5.39 0.37 12.67
N LEU A 198 -4.27 0.65 13.34
CA LEU A 198 -3.27 -0.36 13.68
C LEU A 198 -3.87 -1.43 14.62
N ILE A 199 -4.61 -1.01 15.64
CA ILE A 199 -5.26 -1.94 16.57
C ILE A 199 -6.29 -2.80 15.81
N ILE A 200 -7.13 -2.19 14.99
CA ILE A 200 -8.11 -2.91 14.17
C ILE A 200 -7.40 -3.94 13.28
N THR A 201 -6.37 -3.51 12.56
CA THR A 201 -5.62 -4.38 11.64
C THR A 201 -4.91 -5.51 12.39
N ALA A 202 -4.36 -5.23 13.59
CA ALA A 202 -3.73 -6.24 14.44
C ALA A 202 -4.73 -7.29 14.96
N ILE A 203 -5.95 -6.86 15.31
CA ILE A 203 -7.04 -7.79 15.68
C ILE A 203 -7.35 -8.70 14.49
N PHE A 204 -7.55 -8.15 13.29
CA PHE A 204 -7.78 -8.97 12.09
C PHE A 204 -6.62 -9.93 11.82
N LEU A 205 -5.37 -9.48 12.02
CA LEU A 205 -4.18 -10.30 11.84
C LEU A 205 -4.13 -11.49 12.82
N ALA A 206 -4.62 -11.30 14.06
CA ALA A 206 -4.67 -12.36 15.05
C ALA A 206 -5.70 -13.47 14.72
N TYR A 207 -6.70 -13.16 13.91
CA TYR A 207 -7.73 -14.10 13.45
C TYR A 207 -7.44 -14.67 12.04
N ALA A 208 -6.44 -14.13 11.31
CA ALA A 208 -6.08 -14.57 9.96
C ALA A 208 -5.16 -15.79 9.98
#